data_eb742b441a68b72d970aa0da1136896c
#
_entry.id   eb742b441a68b72d970aa0da1136896c
#
_cell.length_a   1.000
_cell.length_b   1.000
_cell.length_c   1.000
_cell.angle_alpha   90.00
_cell.angle_beta   90.00
_cell.angle_gamma   90.00
#
_symmetry.space_group_name_H-M   'P 1'
#
loop_
_entity.id
_entity.type
_entity.pdbx_description
1 polymer ?
#
loop_
_entity_poly.entity_id
_entity_poly.type
_entity_poly.pdbx_seq_one_letter_code
_entity_poly.pdbx_strand_id
1 'polypeptide(L)'
;MIETWVEKIKTNDPKQVASLYHDDGLLLGTFSDIERKGHDLILAYFENLLKSKVDVEVVTQHKHETDSIVVNSGLYNFIVDGKTVNARFSFVFKKTGDDWKILSHHSSVLPESH
;
A
#
# COMPACT_ATOMS: atom_id res chain seq x y z
N MET A 1 6.76 -3.71 -8.80
CA MET A 1 6.71 -2.93 -7.53
C MET A 1 5.40 -3.08 -6.80
N ILE A 2 4.28 -2.62 -7.35
CA ILE A 2 2.98 -2.86 -6.70
C ILE A 2 2.66 -4.36 -6.62
N GLU A 3 3.07 -5.13 -7.61
CA GLU A 3 2.85 -6.58 -7.65
C GLU A 3 3.48 -7.27 -6.44
N THR A 4 4.67 -6.86 -6.04
CA THR A 4 5.34 -7.38 -4.84
C THR A 4 4.53 -7.05 -3.59
N TRP A 5 4.02 -5.82 -3.49
CA TRP A 5 3.18 -5.39 -2.38
C TRP A 5 1.91 -6.24 -2.30
N VAL A 6 1.24 -6.48 -3.45
CA VAL A 6 0.05 -7.34 -3.52
C VAL A 6 0.37 -8.75 -3.05
N GLU A 7 1.49 -9.33 -3.51
CA GLU A 7 1.91 -10.67 -3.09
C GLU A 7 2.14 -10.74 -1.58
N LYS A 8 2.78 -9.72 -1.00
CA LYS A 8 3.03 -9.70 0.45
C LYS A 8 1.75 -9.54 1.26
N ILE A 9 0.78 -8.77 0.77
CA ILE A 9 -0.54 -8.68 1.40
C ILE A 9 -1.18 -10.08 1.49
N LYS A 10 -1.10 -10.87 0.42
CA LYS A 10 -1.69 -12.21 0.37
C LYS A 10 -1.07 -13.19 1.38
N THR A 11 0.15 -12.95 1.83
CA THR A 11 0.78 -13.79 2.85
C THR A 11 0.11 -13.66 4.22
N ASN A 12 -0.66 -12.60 4.42
CA ASN A 12 -1.23 -12.21 5.71
C ASN A 12 -0.18 -12.03 6.82
N ASP A 13 1.06 -11.77 6.43
CA ASP A 13 2.15 -11.48 7.35
C ASP A 13 2.45 -9.98 7.34
N PRO A 14 2.07 -9.24 8.39
CA PRO A 14 2.25 -7.79 8.43
C PRO A 14 3.72 -7.36 8.34
N LYS A 15 4.64 -8.17 8.84
CA LYS A 15 6.07 -7.86 8.79
C LYS A 15 6.60 -7.86 7.36
N GLN A 16 6.12 -8.80 6.53
CA GLN A 16 6.52 -8.85 5.12
C GLN A 16 6.04 -7.63 4.36
N VAL A 17 4.82 -7.17 4.63
CA VAL A 17 4.29 -5.96 3.98
C VAL A 17 5.04 -4.72 4.45
N ALA A 18 5.21 -4.57 5.76
CA ALA A 18 5.88 -3.40 6.34
C ALA A 18 7.33 -3.28 5.87
N SER A 19 8.01 -4.40 5.60
CA SER A 19 9.41 -4.40 5.13
C SER A 19 9.59 -3.74 3.77
N LEU A 20 8.51 -3.58 3.00
CA LEU A 20 8.55 -2.91 1.70
C LEU A 20 8.59 -1.39 1.81
N TYR A 21 8.32 -0.85 2.99
CA TYR A 21 8.28 0.60 3.21
C TYR A 21 9.65 1.13 3.64
N HIS A 22 9.97 2.32 3.14
CA HIS A 22 11.18 3.03 3.51
C HIS A 22 11.17 3.38 5.00
N ASP A 23 12.35 3.53 5.62
CA ASP A 23 12.46 3.90 7.04
C ASP A 23 11.73 5.23 7.35
N ASP A 24 11.74 6.16 6.39
CA ASP A 24 11.02 7.42 6.49
C ASP A 24 9.64 7.38 5.81
N GLY A 25 9.13 6.18 5.54
CA GLY A 25 7.90 6.00 4.80
C GLY A 25 6.67 6.61 5.49
N LEU A 26 5.74 7.09 4.67
CA LEU A 26 4.45 7.60 5.12
C LEU A 26 3.33 6.78 4.51
N LEU A 27 2.42 6.30 5.35
CA LEU A 27 1.22 5.61 4.92
C LEU A 27 -0.01 6.39 5.38
N LEU A 28 -0.85 6.79 4.42
CA LEU A 28 -2.19 7.31 4.65
C LEU A 28 -3.14 6.23 4.19
N GLY A 29 -3.54 5.37 5.12
CA GLY A 29 -4.24 4.12 4.80
C GLY A 29 -5.75 4.26 4.80
N THR A 30 -6.39 3.47 3.93
CA THR A 30 -7.85 3.43 3.79
C THR A 30 -8.57 3.12 5.11
N PHE A 31 -7.96 2.30 5.95
CA PHE A 31 -8.58 1.78 7.17
C PHE A 31 -8.04 2.44 8.44
N SER A 32 -7.43 3.62 8.32
CA SER A 32 -6.86 4.35 9.45
C SER A 32 -7.10 5.84 9.27
N ASP A 33 -7.42 6.52 10.37
CA ASP A 33 -7.64 7.97 10.38
C ASP A 33 -6.42 8.76 10.84
N ILE A 34 -5.29 8.09 11.09
CA ILE A 34 -4.05 8.75 11.50
C ILE A 34 -2.96 8.57 10.44
N GLU A 35 -2.03 9.51 10.43
CA GLU A 35 -0.83 9.39 9.62
C GLU A 35 0.09 8.31 10.21
N ARG A 36 0.55 7.38 9.36
CA ARG A 36 1.47 6.32 9.77
C ARG A 36 2.86 6.65 9.24
N LYS A 37 3.64 7.36 10.03
CA LYS A 37 5.00 7.74 9.68
C LYS A 37 5.99 6.80 10.35
N GLY A 38 6.83 6.13 9.56
CA GLY A 38 7.85 5.20 10.04
C GLY A 38 7.35 3.76 10.23
N HIS A 39 8.28 2.83 10.38
CA HIS A 39 8.01 1.40 10.39
C HIS A 39 7.07 0.94 11.50
N ASP A 40 7.20 1.49 12.71
CA ASP A 40 6.39 1.02 13.85
C ASP A 40 4.91 1.27 13.62
N LEU A 41 4.54 2.47 13.15
CA LEU A 41 3.15 2.80 12.88
C LEU A 41 2.62 2.08 11.65
N ILE A 42 3.46 1.90 10.63
CA ILE A 42 3.08 1.15 9.42
C ILE A 42 2.87 -0.32 9.76
N LEU A 43 3.77 -0.92 10.54
CA LEU A 43 3.60 -2.30 10.99
C LEU A 43 2.30 -2.47 11.79
N ALA A 44 2.01 -1.55 12.70
CA ALA A 44 0.79 -1.60 13.51
C ALA A 44 -0.47 -1.54 12.63
N TYR A 45 -0.45 -0.74 11.55
CA TYR A 45 -1.54 -0.69 10.59
C TYR A 45 -1.80 -2.07 9.96
N PHE A 46 -0.74 -2.73 9.48
CA PHE A 46 -0.88 -4.03 8.84
C PHE A 46 -1.15 -5.15 9.84
N GLU A 47 -0.65 -5.06 11.07
CA GLU A 47 -1.01 -6.00 12.12
C GLU A 47 -2.52 -5.99 12.38
N ASN A 48 -3.14 -4.81 12.34
CA ASN A 48 -4.57 -4.69 12.51
C ASN A 48 -5.34 -5.17 11.28
N LEU A 49 -4.96 -4.70 10.08
CA LEU A 49 -5.64 -5.05 8.83
C LEU A 49 -5.59 -6.55 8.55
N LEU A 50 -4.43 -7.16 8.73
CA LEU A 50 -4.19 -8.56 8.37
C LEU A 50 -4.65 -9.56 9.45
N LYS A 51 -5.35 -9.10 10.49
CA LYS A 51 -6.17 -9.98 11.32
C LYS A 51 -7.31 -10.57 10.50
N SER A 52 -7.73 -9.87 9.47
CA SER A 52 -8.67 -10.36 8.47
C SER A 52 -7.90 -10.98 7.31
N LYS A 53 -8.57 -11.83 6.53
CA LYS A 53 -8.00 -12.32 5.27
C LYS A 53 -8.16 -11.23 4.23
N VAL A 54 -7.04 -10.73 3.71
CA VAL A 54 -7.02 -9.62 2.76
C VAL A 54 -6.37 -10.03 1.45
N ASP A 55 -7.01 -9.67 0.35
CA ASP A 55 -6.45 -9.73 -0.99
C ASP A 55 -6.60 -8.37 -1.66
N VAL A 56 -5.87 -8.14 -2.73
CA VAL A 56 -5.92 -6.88 -3.49
C VAL A 56 -5.96 -7.19 -4.98
N GLU A 57 -6.87 -6.53 -5.69
CA GLU A 57 -6.93 -6.57 -7.15
C GLU A 57 -6.58 -5.19 -7.69
N VAL A 58 -5.53 -5.09 -8.50
CA VAL A 58 -5.17 -3.82 -9.16
C VAL A 58 -6.04 -3.66 -10.39
N VAL A 59 -6.76 -2.56 -10.49
CA VAL A 59 -7.67 -2.26 -11.60
C VAL A 59 -6.97 -1.43 -12.66
N THR A 60 -6.35 -0.31 -12.26
CA THR A 60 -5.59 0.55 -13.17
C THR A 60 -4.27 0.96 -12.54
N GLN A 61 -3.30 1.30 -13.38
CA GLN A 61 -2.00 1.81 -12.96
C GLN A 61 -1.54 2.89 -13.93
N HIS A 62 -1.01 3.97 -13.38
CA HIS A 62 -0.40 5.06 -14.15
C HIS A 62 0.96 5.35 -13.54
N LYS A 63 2.02 5.00 -14.25
CA LYS A 63 3.39 5.09 -13.75
C LYS A 63 4.18 6.22 -14.39
N HIS A 64 4.99 6.89 -13.57
CA HIS A 64 6.06 7.77 -14.03
C HIS A 64 7.35 7.33 -13.36
N GLU A 65 8.39 7.11 -14.16
CA GLU A 65 9.65 6.55 -13.67
C GLU A 65 10.82 7.50 -13.96
N THR A 66 11.69 7.68 -12.97
CA THR A 66 13.02 8.23 -13.13
C THR A 66 14.02 7.19 -12.64
N ASP A 67 15.32 7.51 -12.68
CA ASP A 67 16.37 6.59 -12.23
C ASP A 67 16.24 6.22 -10.75
N SER A 68 15.63 7.07 -9.93
CA SER A 68 15.59 6.92 -8.48
C SER A 68 14.20 6.97 -7.87
N ILE A 69 13.18 7.37 -8.63
CA ILE A 69 11.81 7.54 -8.14
C ILE A 69 10.83 6.94 -9.15
N VAL A 70 9.86 6.20 -8.63
CA VAL A 70 8.71 5.74 -9.40
C VAL A 70 7.45 6.21 -8.70
N VAL A 71 6.56 6.88 -9.42
CA VAL A 71 5.22 7.24 -8.95
C VAL A 71 4.23 6.35 -9.68
N ASN A 72 3.35 5.68 -8.92
CA ASN A 72 2.32 4.83 -9.50
C ASN A 72 0.99 5.13 -8.83
N SER A 73 0.00 5.54 -9.60
CA SER A 73 -1.33 5.89 -9.09
C SER A 73 -2.40 5.19 -9.90
N GLY A 74 -3.52 4.90 -9.27
CA GLY A 74 -4.62 4.25 -9.96
C GLY A 74 -5.71 3.78 -9.01
N LEU A 75 -6.41 2.73 -9.46
CA LEU A 75 -7.52 2.12 -8.73
C LEU A 75 -7.17 0.69 -8.35
N TYR A 76 -7.57 0.29 -7.17
CA TYR A 76 -7.49 -1.10 -6.75
C TYR A 76 -8.66 -1.44 -5.82
N ASN A 77 -8.90 -2.73 -5.64
CA ASN A 77 -9.93 -3.21 -4.74
C ASN A 77 -9.27 -4.01 -3.62
N PHE A 78 -9.66 -3.72 -2.39
CA PHE A 78 -9.37 -4.62 -1.27
C PHE A 78 -10.49 -5.63 -1.16
N ILE A 79 -10.15 -6.89 -0.96
CA ILE A 79 -11.10 -7.93 -0.63
C ILE A 79 -10.78 -8.33 0.82
N VAL A 80 -11.62 -7.91 1.75
CA VAL A 80 -11.43 -8.12 3.19
C VAL A 80 -12.48 -9.07 3.70
N ASP A 81 -12.08 -10.26 4.11
CA ASP A 81 -12.99 -11.34 4.53
C ASP A 81 -14.11 -11.57 3.51
N GLY A 82 -13.76 -11.53 2.21
CA GLY A 82 -14.68 -11.73 1.10
C GLY A 82 -15.50 -10.52 0.68
N LYS A 83 -15.35 -9.37 1.35
CA LYS A 83 -16.05 -8.14 1.00
C LYS A 83 -15.13 -7.22 0.21
N THR A 84 -15.62 -6.70 -0.91
CA THR A 84 -14.87 -5.80 -1.78
C THR A 84 -15.01 -4.35 -1.34
N VAL A 85 -13.87 -3.69 -1.17
CA VAL A 85 -13.78 -2.24 -0.92
C VAL A 85 -13.08 -1.61 -2.11
N ASN A 86 -13.81 -0.83 -2.90
CA ASN A 86 -13.24 -0.13 -4.04
C ASN A 86 -12.44 1.05 -3.54
N ALA A 87 -11.19 1.19 -4.01
CA ALA A 87 -10.28 2.19 -3.50
C ALA A 87 -9.42 2.79 -4.62
N ARG A 88 -8.71 3.83 -4.28
CA ARG A 88 -7.73 4.46 -5.15
C ARG A 88 -6.43 4.64 -4.39
N PHE A 89 -5.33 4.69 -5.14
CA PHE A 89 -4.01 4.70 -4.53
C PHE A 89 -3.02 5.61 -5.24
N SER A 90 -2.00 6.04 -4.50
CA SER A 90 -0.75 6.55 -5.04
C SER A 90 0.39 5.96 -4.25
N PHE A 91 1.36 5.40 -4.94
CA PHE A 91 2.64 4.96 -4.37
C PHE A 91 3.75 5.85 -4.90
N VAL A 92 4.69 6.19 -4.03
CA VAL A 92 5.99 6.72 -4.43
C VAL A 92 7.04 5.72 -3.95
N PHE A 93 7.76 5.15 -4.91
CA PHE A 93 8.89 4.24 -4.62
C PHE A 93 10.18 5.01 -4.78
N LYS A 94 11.09 4.80 -3.85
CA LYS A 94 12.43 5.40 -3.89
C LYS A 94 13.48 4.30 -3.96
N LYS A 95 14.43 4.45 -4.87
CA LYS A 95 15.55 3.53 -4.96
C LYS A 95 16.50 3.75 -3.78
N THR A 96 16.80 2.68 -3.05
CA THR A 96 17.67 2.68 -1.88
C THR A 96 18.70 1.56 -2.07
N GLY A 97 19.90 1.92 -2.52
CA GLY A 97 20.87 0.92 -2.96
C GLY A 97 20.34 0.19 -4.20
N ASP A 98 20.25 -1.13 -4.13
CA ASP A 98 19.69 -1.96 -5.21
C ASP A 98 18.21 -2.25 -5.03
N ASP A 99 17.60 -1.78 -3.94
CA ASP A 99 16.20 -2.02 -3.61
C ASP A 99 15.33 -0.80 -3.86
N TRP A 100 14.06 -1.06 -4.13
CA TRP A 100 13.02 -0.03 -4.20
C TRP A 100 12.16 -0.14 -2.95
N LYS A 101 12.01 0.98 -2.23
CA LYS A 101 11.19 1.05 -1.00
C LYS A 101 10.06 2.04 -1.19
N ILE A 102 8.93 1.79 -0.54
CA ILE A 102 7.79 2.69 -0.59
C ILE A 102 8.06 3.88 0.32
N LEU A 103 8.22 5.05 -0.26
CA LEU A 103 8.43 6.29 0.49
C LEU A 103 7.12 6.92 0.91
N SER A 104 6.09 6.84 0.06
CA SER A 104 4.77 7.38 0.36
C SER A 104 3.71 6.47 -0.27
N HIS A 105 2.66 6.21 0.49
CA HIS A 105 1.52 5.43 0.02
C HIS A 105 0.24 6.07 0.55
N HIS A 106 -0.59 6.55 -0.37
CA HIS A 106 -1.92 7.07 -0.05
C HIS A 106 -2.96 6.11 -0.61
N SER A 107 -3.86 5.69 0.24
CA SER A 107 -4.95 4.78 -0.11
C SER A 107 -6.25 5.32 0.49
N SER A 108 -7.29 5.41 -0.32
CA SER A 108 -8.58 5.94 0.13
C SER A 108 -9.72 5.23 -0.59
N VAL A 109 -10.87 5.19 0.09
CA VAL A 109 -12.08 4.61 -0.49
C VAL A 109 -12.52 5.45 -1.69
N LEU A 110 -12.95 4.76 -2.76
CA LEU A 110 -13.51 5.44 -3.93
C LEU A 110 -14.82 6.11 -3.51
N PRO A 111 -14.99 7.43 -3.76
CA PRO A 111 -16.24 8.10 -3.42
C PRO A 111 -17.43 7.50 -4.18
N GLU A 112 -18.60 7.54 -3.55
CA GLU A 112 -19.83 7.13 -4.22
C GLU A 112 -20.16 8.11 -5.33
N SER A 113 -20.75 7.58 -6.41
CA SER A 113 -21.23 8.42 -7.51
C SER A 113 -22.42 9.27 -7.06
N HIS A 114 -22.45 10.51 -7.50
CA HIS A 114 -23.55 11.44 -7.24
C HIS A 114 -24.35 11.72 -8.49
#